data_c3554230d27b459e5e1b5dd949a599de
#
_entry.id   c3554230d27b459e5e1b5dd949a599de
#
_cell.length_a   1.000
_cell.length_b   1.000
_cell.length_c   1.000
_cell.angle_alpha   90.00
_cell.angle_beta   90.00
_cell.angle_gamma   90.00
#
_symmetry.space_group_name_H-M   'P 1'
#
loop_
_entity.id
_entity.type
_entity.pdbx_description
1 polymer ?
#
loop_
_entity_poly.entity_id
_entity_poly.type
_entity_poly.pdbx_seq_one_letter_code
_entity_poly.pdbx_strand_id
1 'polypeptide(L)'
;DVPCSSERHVLNAEKYLNQWSPARIKTLSIEQWALLSSAYRMLKKDGILLYSTCALSHKENDDVIKCLLKKFDDAEIIFFDSEFYIQNKNDIERVKEFSPQFSLIYPERTQFGYHILPDMQNGAGPIYFSIICKKK
;
A
#
# COMPACT_ATOMS: atom_id res chain seq x y z
N ASP A 1 -1.87 -4.33 -6.52
CA ASP A 1 -1.87 -3.04 -7.21
C ASP A 1 -3.24 -2.85 -7.84
N VAL A 2 -3.95 -1.82 -7.42
CA VAL A 2 -5.32 -1.54 -7.84
C VAL A 2 -5.38 -0.27 -8.71
N PRO A 3 -6.37 -0.13 -9.61
CA PRO A 3 -6.60 1.12 -10.31
C PRO A 3 -6.75 2.28 -9.31
N CYS A 4 -6.02 3.37 -9.50
CA CYS A 4 -6.03 4.51 -8.58
C CYS A 4 -5.97 5.85 -9.32
N SER A 5 -6.12 6.96 -8.60
CA SER A 5 -6.05 8.32 -9.15
C SER A 5 -4.68 8.67 -9.73
N SER A 6 -3.66 7.84 -9.41
CA SER A 6 -2.32 7.92 -10.00
C SER A 6 -1.65 9.28 -9.80
N GLU A 7 -1.70 9.83 -8.58
CA GLU A 7 -1.02 11.10 -8.27
C GLU A 7 0.47 11.08 -8.63
N ARG A 8 1.09 9.89 -8.68
CA ARG A 8 2.44 9.75 -9.23
C ARG A 8 2.58 10.32 -10.65
N HIS A 9 1.57 10.11 -11.51
CA HIS A 9 1.59 10.69 -12.86
C HIS A 9 1.38 12.19 -12.83
N VAL A 10 0.53 12.69 -11.92
CA VAL A 10 0.31 14.12 -11.74
C VAL A 10 1.58 14.83 -11.29
N LEU A 11 2.32 14.22 -10.35
CA LEU A 11 3.61 14.75 -9.88
C LEU A 11 4.67 14.80 -10.99
N ASN A 12 4.62 13.87 -11.93
CA ASN A 12 5.61 13.79 -13.02
C ASN A 12 5.25 14.64 -14.25
N ALA A 13 3.96 14.92 -14.46
CA ALA A 13 3.53 15.68 -15.64
C ALA A 13 2.18 16.36 -15.40
N GLU A 14 2.18 17.69 -15.43
CA GLU A 14 1.03 18.56 -15.16
C GLU A 14 -0.21 18.24 -16.03
N LYS A 15 -0.01 17.73 -17.25
CA LYS A 15 -1.11 17.33 -18.14
C LYS A 15 -2.11 16.33 -17.51
N TYR A 16 -1.68 15.55 -16.52
CA TYR A 16 -2.54 14.59 -15.82
C TYR A 16 -3.40 15.23 -14.73
N LEU A 17 -3.11 16.47 -14.32
CA LEU A 17 -3.90 17.21 -13.34
C LEU A 17 -5.36 17.36 -13.77
N ASN A 18 -5.61 17.54 -15.06
CA ASN A 18 -6.97 17.65 -15.62
C ASN A 18 -7.81 16.37 -15.44
N GLN A 19 -7.17 15.23 -15.22
CA GLN A 19 -7.85 13.96 -14.98
C GLN A 19 -8.10 13.69 -13.49
N TRP A 20 -7.48 14.46 -12.61
CA TRP A 20 -7.63 14.34 -11.18
C TRP A 20 -8.86 15.12 -10.70
N SER A 21 -9.74 14.47 -9.94
CA SER A 21 -10.89 15.13 -9.33
C SER A 21 -11.41 14.35 -8.11
N PRO A 22 -12.08 15.02 -7.15
CA PRO A 22 -12.70 14.34 -6.02
C PRO A 22 -13.75 13.30 -6.42
N ALA A 23 -14.47 13.54 -7.53
CA ALA A 23 -15.46 12.60 -8.07
C ALA A 23 -14.78 11.31 -8.57
N ARG A 24 -13.66 11.44 -9.30
CA ARG A 24 -12.87 10.31 -9.77
C ARG A 24 -12.29 9.50 -8.60
N ILE A 25 -11.74 10.15 -7.58
CA ILE A 25 -11.23 9.51 -6.37
C ILE A 25 -12.34 8.69 -5.70
N LYS A 26 -13.55 9.26 -5.58
CA LYS A 26 -14.71 8.55 -5.02
C LYS A 26 -15.08 7.30 -5.82
N THR A 27 -15.12 7.39 -7.14
CA THR A 27 -15.42 6.24 -8.01
C THR A 27 -14.35 5.16 -7.85
N LEU A 28 -13.07 5.53 -7.93
CA LEU A 28 -11.95 4.61 -7.78
C LEU A 28 -11.93 3.92 -6.41
N SER A 29 -12.21 4.65 -5.33
CA SER A 29 -12.27 4.04 -4.00
C SER A 29 -13.37 2.97 -3.86
N ILE A 30 -14.49 3.10 -4.59
CA ILE A 30 -15.55 2.07 -4.67
C ILE A 30 -15.06 0.84 -5.43
N GLU A 31 -14.40 1.04 -6.57
CA GLU A 31 -13.80 -0.05 -7.36
C GLU A 31 -12.71 -0.79 -6.57
N GLN A 32 -11.84 -0.05 -5.91
CA GLN A 32 -10.78 -0.59 -5.05
C GLN A 32 -11.36 -1.43 -3.91
N TRP A 33 -12.44 -0.93 -3.28
CA TRP A 33 -13.16 -1.69 -2.27
C TRP A 33 -13.74 -2.99 -2.83
N ALA A 34 -14.35 -2.97 -4.01
CA ALA A 34 -14.92 -4.16 -4.65
C ALA A 34 -13.82 -5.20 -4.96
N LEU A 35 -12.69 -4.77 -5.50
CA LEU A 35 -11.54 -5.63 -5.80
C LEU A 35 -10.94 -6.22 -4.52
N LEU A 36 -10.68 -5.38 -3.51
CA LEU A 36 -10.10 -5.80 -2.24
C LEU A 36 -11.00 -6.81 -1.52
N SER A 37 -12.31 -6.52 -1.43
CA SER A 37 -13.26 -7.41 -0.76
C SER A 37 -13.41 -8.75 -1.48
N SER A 38 -13.33 -8.77 -2.81
CA SER A 38 -13.36 -9.99 -3.61
C SER A 38 -12.10 -10.83 -3.41
N ALA A 39 -10.93 -10.21 -3.48
CA ALA A 39 -9.65 -10.88 -3.22
C ALA A 39 -9.59 -11.46 -1.80
N TYR A 40 -10.04 -10.69 -0.80
CA TYR A 40 -10.06 -11.15 0.59
C TYR A 40 -10.95 -12.37 0.81
N ARG A 41 -12.12 -12.45 0.15
CA ARG A 41 -13.00 -13.62 0.25
C ARG A 41 -12.37 -14.90 -0.29
N MET A 42 -11.51 -14.78 -1.31
CA MET A 42 -10.78 -15.93 -1.89
C MET A 42 -9.55 -16.34 -1.08
N LEU A 43 -9.13 -15.49 -0.13
CA LEU A 43 -7.98 -15.77 0.71
C LEU A 43 -8.30 -16.93 1.66
N LYS A 44 -7.38 -17.88 1.76
CA LYS A 44 -7.45 -18.98 2.73
C LYS A 44 -7.14 -18.46 4.13
N LYS A 45 -7.52 -19.23 5.15
CA LYS A 45 -7.08 -19.02 6.53
C LYS A 45 -5.56 -18.88 6.57
N ASP A 46 -5.07 -17.96 7.39
CA ASP A 46 -3.66 -17.59 7.55
C ASP A 46 -3.00 -17.06 6.25
N GLY A 47 -3.81 -16.84 5.20
CA GLY A 47 -3.35 -16.23 3.96
C GLY A 47 -3.06 -14.74 4.14
N ILE A 48 -2.14 -14.24 3.30
CA ILE A 48 -1.70 -12.84 3.30
C ILE A 48 -2.12 -12.19 1.99
N LEU A 49 -2.67 -10.99 2.06
CA LEU A 49 -3.04 -10.15 0.94
C LEU A 49 -2.29 -8.81 1.05
N LEU A 50 -1.60 -8.43 0.00
CA LEU A 50 -0.98 -7.11 -0.13
C LEU A 50 -1.88 -6.21 -0.97
N TYR A 51 -2.39 -5.15 -0.37
CA TYR A 51 -3.08 -4.06 -1.06
C TYR A 51 -2.10 -2.93 -1.34
N SER A 52 -2.07 -2.40 -2.56
CA SER A 52 -1.21 -1.25 -2.90
C SER A 52 -1.84 -0.32 -3.92
N THR A 53 -1.50 0.96 -3.82
CA THR A 53 -1.86 2.03 -4.76
C THR A 53 -0.69 2.97 -4.97
N CYS A 54 -0.71 3.76 -6.04
CA CYS A 54 0.17 4.92 -6.20
C CYS A 54 -0.54 6.25 -5.88
N ALA A 55 -1.63 6.20 -5.11
CA ALA A 55 -2.40 7.35 -4.69
C ALA A 55 -1.90 7.94 -3.37
N LEU A 56 -2.02 9.25 -3.22
CA LEU A 56 -1.79 9.96 -1.96
C LEU A 56 -3.07 10.11 -1.13
N SER A 57 -4.23 9.94 -1.76
CA SER A 57 -5.53 10.14 -1.14
C SER A 57 -5.85 9.12 -0.05
N HIS A 58 -6.16 9.57 1.15
CA HIS A 58 -6.67 8.70 2.22
C HIS A 58 -7.89 7.87 1.81
N LYS A 59 -8.75 8.42 0.93
CA LYS A 59 -9.95 7.74 0.46
C LYS A 59 -9.65 6.49 -0.35
N GLU A 60 -8.51 6.45 -1.03
CA GLU A 60 -8.06 5.32 -1.82
C GLU A 60 -7.13 4.38 -1.03
N ASN A 61 -6.67 4.80 0.14
CA ASN A 61 -5.69 4.12 0.97
C ASN A 61 -6.34 3.62 2.28
N ASP A 62 -6.08 4.27 3.40
CA ASP A 62 -6.55 3.84 4.72
C ASP A 62 -8.08 3.70 4.82
N ASP A 63 -8.86 4.53 4.12
CA ASP A 63 -10.33 4.43 4.16
C ASP A 63 -10.84 3.13 3.50
N VAL A 64 -10.19 2.66 2.45
CA VAL A 64 -10.51 1.37 1.81
C VAL A 64 -10.21 0.21 2.75
N ILE A 65 -9.04 0.24 3.41
CA ILE A 65 -8.66 -0.77 4.41
C ILE A 65 -9.61 -0.74 5.61
N LYS A 66 -9.98 0.45 6.09
CA LYS A 66 -10.98 0.61 7.15
C LYS A 66 -12.32 -0.03 6.81
N CYS A 67 -12.76 0.07 5.56
CA CYS A 67 -13.97 -0.61 5.09
C CYS A 67 -13.82 -2.14 5.15
N LEU A 68 -12.64 -2.68 4.83
CA LEU A 68 -12.35 -4.10 4.94
C LEU A 68 -12.46 -4.58 6.40
N LEU A 69 -11.77 -3.90 7.31
CA LEU A 69 -11.76 -4.25 8.74
C LEU A 69 -13.14 -4.15 9.39
N LYS A 70 -14.01 -3.25 8.91
CA LYS A 70 -15.39 -3.18 9.35
C LYS A 70 -16.27 -4.32 8.83
N LYS A 71 -15.94 -4.87 7.67
CA LYS A 71 -16.74 -5.91 7.01
C LYS A 71 -16.32 -7.32 7.42
N PHE A 72 -15.06 -7.53 7.68
CA PHE A 72 -14.47 -8.84 7.97
C PHE A 72 -13.78 -8.79 9.35
N ASP A 73 -14.37 -9.43 10.33
CA ASP A 73 -13.90 -9.48 11.73
C ASP A 73 -12.67 -10.38 11.91
N ASP A 74 -12.35 -11.17 10.89
CA ASP A 74 -11.18 -12.05 10.82
C ASP A 74 -9.99 -11.42 10.07
N ALA A 75 -10.13 -10.17 9.61
CA ALA A 75 -9.04 -9.43 8.97
C ALA A 75 -8.16 -8.71 10.00
N GLU A 76 -6.87 -8.86 9.86
CA GLU A 76 -5.86 -8.20 10.69
C GLU A 76 -4.78 -7.55 9.84
N ILE A 77 -4.29 -6.38 10.25
CA ILE A 77 -3.18 -5.70 9.58
C ILE A 77 -1.86 -6.15 10.20
N ILE A 78 -0.93 -6.55 9.34
CA ILE A 78 0.44 -6.84 9.74
C ILE A 78 1.27 -5.58 9.57
N PHE A 79 1.92 -5.17 10.66
CA PHE A 79 2.88 -4.07 10.64
C PHE A 79 4.30 -4.60 10.79
N PHE A 80 5.23 -3.96 10.09
CA PHE A 80 6.65 -4.16 10.35
C PHE A 80 7.05 -3.32 11.57
N ASP A 81 7.62 -3.98 12.56
CA ASP A 81 8.25 -3.33 13.67
C ASP A 81 9.79 -3.33 13.53
N SER A 82 10.46 -2.75 14.51
CA SER A 82 11.92 -2.76 14.55
C SER A 82 12.50 -4.19 14.65
N GLU A 83 11.75 -5.12 15.25
CA GLU A 83 12.17 -6.52 15.38
C GLU A 83 12.17 -7.22 14.03
N PHE A 84 11.22 -6.92 13.14
CA PHE A 84 11.22 -7.45 11.78
C PHE A 84 12.52 -7.14 11.04
N TYR A 85 12.99 -5.90 11.09
CA TYR A 85 14.24 -5.50 10.45
C TYR A 85 15.47 -6.17 11.07
N ILE A 86 15.48 -6.36 12.39
CA ILE A 86 16.57 -7.03 13.11
C ILE A 86 16.61 -8.50 12.74
N GLN A 87 15.47 -9.18 12.73
CA GLN A 87 15.38 -10.61 12.40
C GLN A 87 15.76 -10.92 10.95
N ASN A 88 15.50 -9.99 10.03
CA ASN A 88 15.77 -10.17 8.59
C ASN A 88 17.06 -9.47 8.14
N LYS A 89 17.92 -9.06 9.05
CA LYS A 89 19.15 -8.33 8.73
C LYS A 89 20.04 -9.08 7.72
N ASN A 90 20.21 -10.38 7.88
CA ASN A 90 21.03 -11.21 7.00
C ASN A 90 20.47 -11.27 5.58
N ASP A 91 19.14 -11.32 5.41
CA ASP A 91 18.52 -11.34 4.10
C ASP A 91 18.62 -9.97 3.42
N ILE A 92 18.52 -8.88 4.20
CA ILE A 92 18.76 -7.51 3.72
C ILE A 92 20.22 -7.35 3.24
N GLU A 93 21.19 -7.87 3.98
CA GLU A 93 22.60 -7.83 3.60
C GLU A 93 22.86 -8.63 2.32
N ARG A 94 22.26 -9.83 2.17
CA ARG A 94 22.30 -10.60 0.93
C ARG A 94 21.75 -9.85 -0.26
N VAL A 95 20.59 -9.19 -0.12
CA VAL A 95 20.02 -8.38 -1.21
C VAL A 95 20.99 -7.26 -1.62
N LYS A 96 21.69 -6.63 -0.68
CA LYS A 96 22.70 -5.60 -0.98
C LYS A 96 23.90 -6.16 -1.73
N GLU A 97 24.31 -7.40 -1.46
CA GLU A 97 25.41 -8.08 -2.20
C GLU A 97 25.02 -8.30 -3.66
N PHE A 98 23.79 -8.73 -3.95
CA PHE A 98 23.30 -8.95 -5.31
C PHE A 98 22.93 -7.66 -6.05
N SER A 99 22.58 -6.62 -5.33
CA SER A 99 22.21 -5.31 -5.88
C SER A 99 22.88 -4.20 -5.06
N PRO A 100 24.11 -3.81 -5.38
CA PRO A 100 24.83 -2.74 -4.66
C PRO A 100 24.11 -1.39 -4.67
N GLN A 101 23.17 -1.20 -5.62
CA GLN A 101 22.34 0.01 -5.72
C GLN A 101 21.08 -0.07 -4.82
N PHE A 102 20.87 -1.20 -4.15
CA PHE A 102 19.73 -1.36 -3.24
C PHE A 102 19.91 -0.42 -2.04
N SER A 103 19.06 0.57 -1.94
CA SER A 103 18.91 1.39 -0.74
C SER A 103 17.70 0.91 0.07
N LEU A 104 17.89 0.78 1.37
CA LEU A 104 16.80 0.45 2.26
C LEU A 104 15.78 1.58 2.24
N ILE A 105 14.53 1.26 1.89
CA ILE A 105 13.42 2.20 1.93
C ILE A 105 12.73 2.04 3.28
N TYR A 106 12.56 3.15 4.01
CA TYR A 106 11.85 3.18 5.27
C TYR A 106 10.47 3.80 5.04
N PRO A 107 9.41 2.99 4.89
CA PRO A 107 8.08 3.51 4.67
C PRO A 107 7.53 4.20 5.92
N GLU A 108 6.79 5.28 5.74
CA GLU A 108 6.09 5.98 6.80
C GLU A 108 4.81 5.20 7.17
N ARG A 109 4.63 4.95 8.46
CA ARG A 109 3.44 4.25 8.96
C ARG A 109 2.21 5.15 8.89
N THR A 110 1.12 4.61 8.35
CA THR A 110 -0.21 5.21 8.40
C THR A 110 -1.09 4.49 9.44
N GLN A 111 -2.39 4.76 9.46
CA GLN A 111 -3.31 4.08 10.39
C GLN A 111 -3.43 2.58 10.10
N PHE A 112 -3.46 2.18 8.82
CA PHE A 112 -3.69 0.80 8.40
C PHE A 112 -2.66 0.27 7.39
N GLY A 113 -1.56 0.97 7.18
CA GLY A 113 -0.54 0.58 6.22
C GLY A 113 0.69 1.47 6.29
N TYR A 114 1.28 1.69 5.12
CA TYR A 114 2.52 2.43 4.97
C TYR A 114 2.50 3.27 3.69
N HIS A 115 3.16 4.43 3.74
CA HIS A 115 3.52 5.24 2.58
C HIS A 115 5.02 5.21 2.30
N ILE A 116 5.37 5.10 1.03
CA ILE A 116 6.69 5.43 0.50
C ILE A 116 6.52 6.73 -0.26
N LEU A 117 7.11 7.82 0.22
CA LEU A 117 6.97 9.15 -0.34
C LEU A 117 8.26 9.59 -1.06
N PRO A 118 8.18 10.22 -2.24
CA PRO A 118 9.34 10.49 -3.08
C PRO A 118 10.30 11.54 -2.50
N ASP A 119 9.83 12.44 -1.66
CA ASP A 119 10.63 13.47 -0.99
C ASP A 119 11.63 12.89 0.03
N MET A 120 11.23 11.80 0.71
CA MET A 120 12.06 11.15 1.73
C MET A 120 12.86 9.95 1.21
N GLN A 121 12.58 9.47 -0.01
CA GLN A 121 13.08 8.18 -0.51
C GLN A 121 13.74 8.31 -1.89
N ASN A 122 14.49 9.40 -2.13
CA ASN A 122 15.24 9.62 -3.38
C ASN A 122 14.38 9.48 -4.66
N GLY A 123 13.14 9.96 -4.61
CA GLY A 123 12.20 9.89 -5.74
C GLY A 123 11.43 8.57 -5.86
N ALA A 124 11.59 7.62 -4.92
CA ALA A 124 10.78 6.40 -4.89
C ALA A 124 9.36 6.69 -4.41
N GLY A 125 8.36 6.18 -5.11
CA GLY A 125 6.93 6.39 -4.79
C GLY A 125 6.28 7.47 -5.66
N PRO A 126 5.12 8.04 -5.25
CA PRO A 126 4.37 7.61 -4.07
C PRO A 126 3.84 6.18 -4.21
N ILE A 127 3.89 5.43 -3.15
CA ILE A 127 3.27 4.11 -3.04
C ILE A 127 2.65 4.00 -1.64
N TYR A 128 1.38 3.63 -1.57
CA TYR A 128 0.75 3.15 -0.36
C TYR A 128 0.66 1.63 -0.40
N PHE A 129 0.86 0.96 0.73
CA PHE A 129 0.57 -0.45 0.85
C PHE A 129 0.09 -0.84 2.24
N SER A 130 -0.73 -1.89 2.31
CA SER A 130 -1.22 -2.51 3.52
C SER A 130 -1.12 -4.02 3.40
N ILE A 131 -0.64 -4.68 4.45
CA ILE A 131 -0.50 -6.14 4.52
C ILE A 131 -1.61 -6.65 5.41
N ILE A 132 -2.47 -7.50 4.85
CA ILE A 132 -3.68 -7.99 5.47
C ILE A 132 -3.56 -9.50 5.65
N CYS A 133 -3.79 -10.00 6.85
CA CYS A 133 -3.86 -11.42 7.16
C CYS A 133 -5.30 -11.83 7.46
N LYS A 134 -5.69 -13.03 7.03
CA LYS A 134 -6.97 -13.66 7.38
C LYS A 134 -6.75 -14.67 8.51
N LYS A 135 -7.34 -14.44 9.69
CA LYS A 135 -7.07 -15.23 10.90
C LYS A 135 -7.98 -16.45 11.08
N LYS A 136 -9.15 -16.48 10.48
CA LYS A 136 -10.13 -17.58 10.61
C LYS A 136 -10.48 -18.22 9.28
#